data_39819763130e4abefb715596224b987b
#
_entry.id   39819763130e4abefb715596224b987b
#
_cell.length_a   1.000
_cell.length_b   1.000
_cell.length_c   1.000
_cell.angle_alpha   90.00
_cell.angle_beta   90.00
_cell.angle_gamma   90.00
#
_symmetry.space_group_name_H-M   'P 1'
#
loop_
_entity.id
_entity.type
_entity.pdbx_description
1 polymer ?
#
loop_
_entity_poly.entity_id
_entity_poly.type
_entity_poly.pdbx_seq_one_letter_code
_entity_poly.pdbx_strand_id
1 'polypeptide(L)'
;MGIKVYQIVTDRIIAELENGIIPWEKPWTGVRTGAYSRATGRPYSLLNQMLLRKPGEYLTFKQALEAGGSVRKGEKASIVVFWKPLPVKEKTKDGKEETKIVPLLRYYHVFHISQCDGVELKYKEEDLKPLDPIAEAEAVLADYSARTHVPKLQRSFQPHP
;
A
#
# COMPACT_ATOMS: atom_id res chain seq x y z
N MET A 1 -3.42 -12.52 17.03
CA MET A 1 -3.34 -11.10 16.58
C MET A 1 -3.52 -10.94 15.06
N GLY A 2 -3.08 -11.88 14.24
CA GLY A 2 -3.21 -11.81 12.76
C GLY A 2 -4.65 -11.78 12.25
N ILE A 3 -5.56 -12.55 12.81
CA ILE A 3 -6.97 -12.64 12.38
C ILE A 3 -7.66 -11.26 12.39
N LYS A 4 -7.38 -10.44 13.39
CA LYS A 4 -7.99 -9.11 13.51
C LYS A 4 -7.56 -8.14 12.40
N VAL A 5 -6.33 -8.25 11.90
CA VAL A 5 -5.84 -7.41 10.79
C VAL A 5 -6.49 -7.81 9.47
N TYR A 6 -6.61 -9.11 9.21
CA TYR A 6 -7.32 -9.61 8.02
C TYR A 6 -8.77 -9.12 7.99
N GLN A 7 -9.46 -9.21 9.13
CA GLN A 7 -10.85 -8.75 9.23
C GLN A 7 -10.96 -7.25 8.92
N ILE A 8 -10.11 -6.41 9.53
CA ILE A 8 -10.11 -4.96 9.29
C ILE A 8 -9.92 -4.62 7.81
N VAL A 9 -8.98 -5.31 7.14
CA VAL A 9 -8.71 -5.09 5.71
C VAL A 9 -9.89 -5.53 4.86
N THR A 10 -10.44 -6.72 5.14
CA THR A 10 -11.59 -7.28 4.42
C THR A 10 -12.82 -6.38 4.56
N ASP A 11 -13.17 -5.99 5.79
CA ASP A 11 -14.32 -5.11 6.06
C ASP A 11 -14.17 -3.77 5.35
N ARG A 12 -12.94 -3.23 5.27
CA ARG A 12 -12.66 -2.00 4.55
C ARG A 12 -12.91 -2.15 3.05
N ILE A 13 -12.40 -3.22 2.45
CA ILE A 13 -12.58 -3.50 1.02
C ILE A 13 -14.06 -3.71 0.71
N ILE A 14 -14.78 -4.48 1.53
CA ILE A 14 -16.21 -4.71 1.36
C ILE A 14 -16.98 -3.39 1.43
N ALA A 15 -16.73 -2.56 2.44
CA ALA A 15 -17.39 -1.28 2.58
C ALA A 15 -17.14 -0.34 1.39
N GLU A 16 -15.98 -0.42 0.74
CA GLU A 16 -15.69 0.35 -0.47
C GLU A 16 -16.45 -0.18 -1.69
N LEU A 17 -16.51 -1.50 -1.84
CA LEU A 17 -17.28 -2.15 -2.91
C LEU A 17 -18.78 -1.86 -2.78
N GLU A 18 -19.33 -1.88 -1.58
CA GLU A 18 -20.73 -1.54 -1.30
C GLU A 18 -21.05 -0.08 -1.65
N ASN A 19 -20.07 0.82 -1.55
CA ASN A 19 -20.18 2.20 -2.01
C ASN A 19 -19.90 2.39 -3.52
N GLY A 20 -19.78 1.31 -4.28
CA GLY A 20 -19.47 1.35 -5.71
C GLY A 20 -18.04 1.76 -6.05
N ILE A 21 -17.14 1.73 -5.06
CA ILE A 21 -15.72 2.04 -5.25
C ILE A 21 -14.97 0.73 -5.39
N ILE A 22 -14.32 0.53 -6.52
CA ILE A 22 -13.46 -0.63 -6.77
C ILE A 22 -12.02 -0.25 -6.36
N PRO A 23 -11.49 -0.75 -5.22
CA PRO A 23 -10.22 -0.28 -4.66
C PRO A 23 -8.99 -0.54 -5.54
N TRP A 24 -9.08 -1.51 -6.46
CA TRP A 24 -8.03 -1.85 -7.42
C TRP A 24 -8.21 -1.20 -8.79
N GLU A 25 -9.38 -0.61 -9.07
CA GLU A 25 -9.51 0.31 -10.18
C GLU A 25 -8.84 1.62 -9.80
N LYS A 26 -7.70 1.85 -10.39
CA LYS A 26 -6.90 3.01 -10.11
C LYS A 26 -7.43 4.20 -10.87
N PRO A 27 -7.83 5.28 -10.22
CA PRO A 27 -7.90 6.58 -10.86
C PRO A 27 -6.46 7.08 -11.07
N TRP A 28 -5.76 6.55 -12.05
CA TRP A 28 -4.39 6.95 -12.38
C TRP A 28 -4.42 8.32 -13.07
N THR A 29 -4.49 9.34 -12.32
CA THR A 29 -4.21 10.69 -12.78
C THR A 29 -2.78 11.04 -12.39
N GLY A 30 -1.85 10.78 -13.29
CA GLY A 30 -0.59 11.50 -13.42
C GLY A 30 0.44 11.50 -12.29
N VAL A 31 0.13 11.05 -11.09
CA VAL A 31 1.11 11.06 -9.97
C VAL A 31 1.96 9.78 -10.02
N ARG A 32 3.21 9.93 -10.41
CA ARG A 32 4.17 8.83 -10.64
C ARG A 32 4.47 7.98 -9.41
N THR A 33 4.27 8.52 -8.21
CA THR A 33 4.75 7.90 -6.96
C THR A 33 3.68 7.23 -6.12
N GLY A 34 2.38 7.49 -6.38
CA GLY A 34 1.31 6.99 -5.51
C GLY A 34 1.44 7.48 -4.07
N ALA A 35 0.95 6.70 -3.11
CA ALA A 35 1.12 6.97 -1.69
C ALA A 35 2.49 6.49 -1.20
N TYR A 36 3.20 7.33 -0.45
CA TYR A 36 4.53 7.01 0.09
C TYR A 36 4.68 7.40 1.56
N SER A 37 5.66 6.78 2.21
CA SER A 37 5.93 7.00 3.64
C SER A 37 6.88 8.15 3.87
N ARG A 38 6.51 9.12 4.71
CA ARG A 38 7.39 10.19 5.17
C ARG A 38 8.69 9.68 5.83
N ALA A 39 8.62 8.55 6.53
CA ALA A 39 9.77 8.01 7.22
C ALA A 39 10.89 7.58 6.26
N THR A 40 10.53 7.02 5.11
CA THR A 40 11.48 6.35 4.22
C THR A 40 11.54 6.93 2.80
N GLY A 41 10.57 7.77 2.38
CA GLY A 41 10.40 8.21 1.01
C GLY A 41 10.00 7.10 0.04
N ARG A 42 9.76 5.87 0.54
CA ARG A 42 9.42 4.73 -0.30
C ARG A 42 7.91 4.64 -0.52
N PRO A 43 7.48 4.29 -1.73
CA PRO A 43 6.08 4.01 -2.00
C PRO A 43 5.60 2.82 -1.16
N TYR A 44 4.34 2.88 -0.77
CA TYR A 44 3.68 1.78 -0.09
C TYR A 44 3.42 0.60 -1.04
N SER A 45 3.31 -0.61 -0.49
CA SER A 45 2.94 -1.82 -1.25
C SER A 45 1.56 -1.67 -1.90
N LEU A 46 1.29 -2.48 -2.93
CA LEU A 46 0.02 -2.45 -3.67
C LEU A 46 -1.20 -2.51 -2.74
N LEU A 47 -1.20 -3.42 -1.75
CA LEU A 47 -2.28 -3.51 -0.76
C LEU A 47 -2.48 -2.19 -0.01
N ASN A 48 -1.39 -1.57 0.44
CA ASN A 48 -1.47 -0.30 1.15
C ASN A 48 -1.86 0.86 0.23
N GLN A 49 -1.47 0.83 -1.06
CA GLN A 49 -1.95 1.79 -2.05
C GLN A 49 -3.49 1.75 -2.18
N MET A 50 -4.07 0.55 -2.18
CA MET A 50 -5.53 0.38 -2.22
C MET A 50 -6.21 0.92 -0.95
N LEU A 51 -5.58 0.75 0.22
CA LEU A 51 -6.12 1.22 1.50
C LEU A 51 -6.01 2.74 1.69
N LEU A 52 -5.04 3.38 1.03
CA LEU A 52 -4.71 4.80 1.25
C LEU A 52 -5.41 5.79 0.32
N ARG A 53 -6.07 5.35 -0.72
CA ARG A 53 -6.89 6.14 -1.68
C ARG A 53 -6.23 7.34 -2.35
N LYS A 54 -5.48 8.17 -1.62
CA LYS A 54 -4.86 9.39 -2.15
C LYS A 54 -3.37 9.18 -2.37
N PRO A 55 -2.83 9.63 -3.50
CA PRO A 55 -1.39 9.69 -3.69
C PRO A 55 -0.80 10.79 -2.79
N GLY A 56 0.47 10.67 -2.45
CA GLY A 56 1.20 11.66 -1.69
C GLY A 56 1.81 11.13 -0.40
N GLU A 57 2.28 12.04 0.42
CA GLU A 57 3.00 11.74 1.65
C GLU A 57 2.05 11.35 2.78
N TYR A 58 2.38 10.23 3.44
CA TYR A 58 1.70 9.78 4.65
C TYR A 58 2.66 9.71 5.83
N LEU A 59 2.16 10.10 6.99
CA LEU A 59 2.91 10.18 8.23
C LEU A 59 2.07 9.73 9.41
N THR A 60 2.74 9.26 10.47
CA THR A 60 2.08 8.95 11.73
C THR A 60 1.82 10.24 12.51
N PHE A 61 0.92 10.18 13.51
CA PHE A 61 0.68 11.31 14.40
C PHE A 61 1.96 11.82 15.07
N LYS A 62 2.82 10.89 15.52
CA LYS A 62 4.11 11.23 16.12
C LYS A 62 5.03 11.98 15.14
N GLN A 63 5.08 11.54 13.90
CA GLN A 63 5.87 12.19 12.85
C GLN A 63 5.36 13.59 12.49
N ALA A 64 4.03 13.82 12.59
CA ALA A 64 3.49 15.16 12.42
C ALA A 64 3.99 16.12 13.50
N LEU A 65 3.96 15.68 14.76
CA LEU A 65 4.50 16.47 15.90
C LEU A 65 6.01 16.70 15.78
N GLU A 66 6.78 15.67 15.41
CA GLU A 66 8.23 15.78 15.21
C GLU A 66 8.60 16.73 14.05
N ALA A 67 7.70 16.91 13.10
CA ALA A 67 7.85 17.86 12.00
C ALA A 67 7.44 19.29 12.36
N GLY A 68 7.04 19.54 13.60
CA GLY A 68 6.62 20.84 14.08
C GLY A 68 5.17 21.20 13.77
N GLY A 69 4.40 20.26 13.23
CA GLY A 69 2.98 20.46 12.92
C GLY A 69 2.05 19.57 13.74
N SER A 70 0.81 19.50 13.35
CA SER A 70 -0.21 18.68 14.02
C SER A 70 -1.25 18.15 13.04
N VAL A 71 -1.86 17.02 13.37
CA VAL A 71 -3.04 16.53 12.64
C VAL A 71 -4.26 17.36 13.05
N ARG A 72 -5.04 17.82 12.07
CA ARG A 72 -6.25 18.60 12.33
C ARG A 72 -7.26 17.80 13.16
N LYS A 73 -7.95 18.49 14.05
CA LYS A 73 -8.99 17.90 14.90
C LYS A 73 -10.14 17.36 14.04
N GLY A 74 -10.54 16.12 14.32
CA GLY A 74 -11.64 15.45 13.60
C GLY A 74 -11.22 14.67 12.36
N GLU A 75 -9.95 14.75 11.93
CA GLU A 75 -9.44 13.95 10.82
C GLU A 75 -9.38 12.45 11.16
N LYS A 76 -9.72 11.63 10.19
CA LYS A 76 -9.72 10.18 10.34
C LYS A 76 -8.42 9.59 9.78
N ALA A 77 -7.77 8.78 10.59
CA ALA A 77 -6.58 8.05 10.17
C ALA A 77 -6.91 6.99 9.11
N SER A 78 -6.03 6.83 8.15
CA SER A 78 -5.97 5.65 7.29
C SER A 78 -5.12 4.57 7.95
N ILE A 79 -5.33 3.31 7.57
CA ILE A 79 -4.53 2.19 8.05
C ILE A 79 -3.58 1.70 6.96
N VAL A 80 -2.37 1.35 7.38
CA VAL A 80 -1.40 0.61 6.57
C VAL A 80 -1.03 -0.68 7.25
N VAL A 81 -0.88 -1.72 6.47
CA VAL A 81 -0.54 -3.06 6.96
C VAL A 81 0.93 -3.32 6.71
N PHE A 82 1.59 -3.83 7.70
CA PHE A 82 3.00 -4.15 7.64
C PHE A 82 3.24 -5.61 8.02
N TRP A 83 3.94 -6.31 7.15
CA TRP A 83 4.35 -7.68 7.37
C TRP A 83 5.84 -7.73 7.67
N LYS A 84 6.20 -8.40 8.75
CA LYS A 84 7.61 -8.62 9.13
C LYS A 84 7.82 -10.09 9.48
N PRO A 85 8.81 -10.76 8.86
CA PRO A 85 9.21 -12.07 9.32
C PRO A 85 9.87 -11.96 10.70
N LEU A 86 9.36 -12.69 11.67
CA LEU A 86 9.92 -12.76 13.03
C LEU A 86 10.56 -14.14 13.20
N PRO A 87 11.88 -14.23 13.36
CA PRO A 87 12.52 -15.49 13.72
C PRO A 87 12.18 -15.84 15.18
N VAL A 88 11.53 -16.95 15.39
CA VAL A 88 11.21 -17.51 16.71
C VAL A 88 11.99 -18.80 16.89
N LYS A 89 12.70 -18.92 18.01
CA LYS A 89 13.39 -20.15 18.36
C LYS A 89 12.41 -21.09 19.05
N GLU A 90 12.15 -22.23 18.48
CA GLU A 90 11.37 -23.30 19.08
C GLU A 90 12.32 -24.45 19.45
N LYS A 91 12.13 -25.04 20.64
CA LYS A 91 12.82 -26.27 21.00
C LYS A 91 12.03 -27.46 20.48
N THR A 92 12.63 -28.23 19.59
CA THR A 92 12.06 -29.47 19.09
C THR A 92 12.01 -30.51 20.21
N LYS A 93 11.13 -31.52 20.12
CA LYS A 93 10.98 -32.59 21.10
C LYS A 93 12.31 -33.33 21.37
N ASP A 94 13.25 -33.30 20.45
CA ASP A 94 14.59 -33.87 20.52
C ASP A 94 15.65 -32.94 21.13
N GLY A 95 15.25 -31.81 21.75
CA GLY A 95 16.14 -30.86 22.43
C GLY A 95 16.96 -29.94 21.50
N LYS A 96 16.76 -30.00 20.18
CA LYS A 96 17.45 -29.13 19.22
C LYS A 96 16.68 -27.79 19.09
N GLU A 97 17.43 -26.68 19.03
CA GLU A 97 16.85 -25.39 18.74
C GLU A 97 16.69 -25.24 17.23
N GLU A 98 15.44 -25.07 16.78
CA GLU A 98 15.12 -24.70 15.40
C GLU A 98 14.59 -23.28 15.34
N THR A 99 15.05 -22.52 14.34
CA THR A 99 14.55 -21.17 14.09
C THR A 99 13.40 -21.23 13.08
N LYS A 100 12.19 -20.97 13.54
CA LYS A 100 11.01 -20.88 12.71
C LYS A 100 10.68 -19.43 12.40
N ILE A 101 10.45 -19.11 11.13
CA ILE A 101 10.02 -17.78 10.73
C ILE A 101 8.51 -17.69 10.86
N VAL A 102 8.03 -16.84 11.78
CA VAL A 102 6.61 -16.58 11.98
C VAL A 102 6.27 -15.22 11.36
N PRO A 103 5.31 -15.15 10.44
CA PRO A 103 4.88 -13.87 9.87
C PRO A 103 4.16 -13.04 10.93
N LEU A 104 4.71 -11.87 11.26
CA LEU A 104 4.08 -10.90 12.14
C LEU A 104 3.38 -9.83 11.30
N LEU A 105 2.06 -9.87 11.30
CA LEU A 105 1.23 -8.87 10.65
C LEU A 105 0.82 -7.80 11.65
N ARG A 106 1.12 -6.53 11.35
CA ARG A 106 0.74 -5.36 12.14
C ARG A 106 0.09 -4.31 11.26
N TYR A 107 -0.70 -3.44 11.85
CA TYR A 107 -1.22 -2.25 11.19
C TYR A 107 -0.82 -1.00 11.96
N TYR A 108 -0.72 0.11 11.24
CA TYR A 108 -0.42 1.43 11.78
C TYR A 108 -1.43 2.43 11.26
N HIS A 109 -1.70 3.44 12.08
CA HIS A 109 -2.50 4.58 11.69
C HIS A 109 -1.60 5.64 11.09
N VAL A 110 -1.97 6.09 9.90
CA VAL A 110 -1.27 7.16 9.17
C VAL A 110 -2.25 8.20 8.69
N PHE A 111 -1.76 9.39 8.51
CA PHE A 111 -2.51 10.55 8.01
C PHE A 111 -1.86 11.03 6.73
N HIS A 112 -2.67 11.45 5.77
CA HIS A 112 -2.18 12.14 4.58
C HIS A 112 -1.70 13.53 4.97
N ILE A 113 -0.65 14.06 4.34
CA ILE A 113 -0.10 15.37 4.65
C ILE A 113 -1.16 16.50 4.58
N SER A 114 -2.13 16.38 3.69
CA SER A 114 -3.25 17.35 3.60
C SER A 114 -4.17 17.37 4.82
N GLN A 115 -4.04 16.42 5.74
CA GLN A 115 -4.77 16.38 7.02
C GLN A 115 -3.98 17.00 8.18
N CYS A 116 -2.81 17.55 7.88
CA CYS A 116 -1.92 18.12 8.87
C CYS A 116 -1.74 19.61 8.62
N ASP A 117 -1.59 20.37 9.71
CA ASP A 117 -1.24 21.80 9.69
C ASP A 117 0.20 21.98 10.15
N GLY A 118 0.93 22.89 9.51
CA GLY A 118 2.33 23.21 9.86
C GLY A 118 3.33 22.12 9.47
N VAL A 119 2.96 21.19 8.62
CA VAL A 119 3.85 20.12 8.12
C VAL A 119 4.15 20.36 6.65
N GLU A 120 5.43 20.60 6.34
CA GLU A 120 5.90 20.68 4.96
C GLU A 120 6.24 19.31 4.40
N LEU A 121 6.15 19.16 3.06
CA LEU A 121 6.60 17.96 2.36
C LEU A 121 8.08 17.70 2.64
N LYS A 122 8.40 16.47 3.01
CA LYS A 122 9.79 16.07 3.28
C LYS A 122 10.56 15.76 2.00
N TYR A 123 9.88 15.21 1.01
CA TYR A 123 10.49 14.81 -0.25
C TYR A 123 9.88 15.60 -1.41
N LYS A 124 10.72 16.05 -2.34
CA LYS A 124 10.27 16.57 -3.62
C LYS A 124 9.89 15.41 -4.53
N GLU A 125 8.98 15.63 -5.45
CA GLU A 125 8.52 14.59 -6.38
C GLU A 125 9.67 13.99 -7.21
N GLU A 126 10.69 14.79 -7.51
CA GLU A 126 11.90 14.39 -8.22
C GLU A 126 12.78 13.39 -7.44
N ASP A 127 12.75 13.48 -6.10
CA ASP A 127 13.53 12.62 -5.20
C ASP A 127 12.85 11.28 -4.94
N LEU A 128 11.58 11.14 -5.33
CA LEU A 128 10.79 9.96 -5.07
C LEU A 128 10.98 8.94 -6.19
N LYS A 129 11.27 7.70 -5.81
CA LYS A 129 11.29 6.61 -6.78
C LYS A 129 9.89 6.43 -7.36
N PRO A 130 9.73 6.42 -8.69
CA PRO A 130 8.44 6.14 -9.30
C PRO A 130 7.94 4.77 -8.85
N LEU A 131 6.63 4.67 -8.62
CA LEU A 131 5.98 3.39 -8.47
C LEU A 131 5.93 2.76 -9.87
N ASP A 132 6.89 1.90 -10.15
CA ASP A 132 6.90 1.14 -11.38
C ASP A 132 6.72 -0.37 -11.09
N PRO A 133 5.49 -0.78 -10.71
CA PRO A 133 5.17 -2.20 -10.59
C PRO A 133 4.93 -2.84 -11.97
N ILE A 134 4.95 -2.07 -13.03
CA ILE A 134 4.53 -2.47 -14.37
C ILE A 134 5.70 -3.00 -15.16
N ALA A 135 6.93 -2.46 -14.97
CA ALA A 135 8.08 -2.89 -15.76
C ALA A 135 8.40 -4.38 -15.59
N GLU A 136 8.38 -4.90 -14.34
CA GLU A 136 8.55 -6.34 -14.10
C GLU A 136 7.35 -7.16 -14.62
N ALA A 137 6.12 -6.65 -14.44
CA ALA A 137 4.93 -7.31 -14.93
C ALA A 137 4.84 -7.28 -16.47
N GLU A 138 5.22 -6.17 -17.10
CA GLU A 138 5.30 -6.07 -18.56
C GLU A 138 6.40 -6.92 -19.14
N ALA A 139 7.55 -7.04 -18.48
CA ALA A 139 8.61 -7.96 -18.90
C ALA A 139 8.14 -9.41 -18.87
N VAL A 140 7.41 -9.82 -17.82
CA VAL A 140 6.80 -11.15 -17.72
C VAL A 140 5.72 -11.37 -18.78
N LEU A 141 4.88 -10.36 -19.03
CA LEU A 141 3.86 -10.42 -20.07
C LEU A 141 4.46 -10.47 -21.48
N ALA A 142 5.52 -9.73 -21.73
CA ALA A 142 6.25 -9.77 -23.01
C ALA A 142 6.88 -11.14 -23.24
N ASP A 143 7.52 -11.72 -22.23
CA ASP A 143 8.10 -13.07 -22.32
C ASP A 143 7.00 -14.15 -22.49
N TYR A 144 5.87 -14.01 -21.81
CA TYR A 144 4.72 -14.90 -21.96
C TYR A 144 4.07 -14.77 -23.33
N SER A 145 3.90 -13.56 -23.86
CA SER A 145 3.32 -13.32 -25.19
C SER A 145 4.25 -13.78 -26.31
N ALA A 146 5.57 -13.77 -26.09
CA ALA A 146 6.54 -14.31 -27.04
C ALA A 146 6.51 -15.85 -27.11
N ARG A 147 6.14 -16.51 -26.01
CA ARG A 147 6.06 -17.98 -25.92
C ARG A 147 4.69 -18.53 -26.32
N THR A 148 3.64 -17.75 -26.09
CA THR A 148 2.25 -18.14 -26.41
C THR A 148 1.70 -17.17 -27.45
N HIS A 149 1.36 -17.69 -28.63
CA HIS A 149 0.68 -16.89 -29.65
C HIS A 149 -0.77 -16.61 -29.20
N VAL A 150 -0.94 -15.67 -28.29
CA VAL A 150 -2.27 -15.21 -27.84
C VAL A 150 -2.72 -14.10 -28.78
N PRO A 151 -3.81 -14.25 -29.53
CA PRO A 151 -4.33 -13.17 -30.36
C PRO A 151 -4.72 -11.98 -29.49
N LYS A 152 -4.30 -10.78 -29.89
CA LYS A 152 -4.68 -9.53 -29.23
C LYS A 152 -6.20 -9.42 -29.18
N LEU A 153 -6.77 -9.52 -27.99
CA LEU A 153 -8.18 -9.19 -27.75
C LEU A 153 -8.34 -7.68 -27.99
N GLN A 154 -8.81 -7.33 -29.18
CA GLN A 154 -9.31 -5.99 -29.46
C GLN A 154 -10.58 -5.79 -28.61
N ARG A 155 -10.45 -5.06 -27.51
CA ARG A 155 -11.61 -4.53 -26.79
C ARG A 155 -12.20 -3.38 -27.62
N SER A 156 -13.11 -3.70 -28.50
CA SER A 156 -14.03 -2.72 -29.06
C SER A 156 -15.10 -2.44 -28.01
N PHE A 157 -14.91 -1.40 -27.23
CA PHE A 157 -15.95 -0.84 -26.38
C PHE A 157 -16.89 -0.05 -27.28
N GLN A 158 -18.04 -0.60 -27.64
CA GLN A 158 -19.14 0.16 -28.24
C GLN A 158 -20.06 0.59 -27.11
N PRO A 159 -20.25 1.89 -26.88
CA PRO A 159 -21.32 2.35 -26.01
C PRO A 159 -22.67 2.09 -26.70
N HIS A 160 -23.55 1.40 -26.02
CA HIS A 160 -24.94 1.31 -26.43
C HIS A 160 -25.67 2.66 -26.24
N PRO A 161 -26.61 3.00 -27.13
CA PRO A 161 -27.36 4.25 -27.11
C PRO A 161 -28.29 4.37 -25.90
#